data_b6a545ab8f3e80fadaa2ab418de093ff
#
_entry.id   b6a545ab8f3e80fadaa2ab418de093ff
#
_cell.length_a   1.000
_cell.length_b   1.000
_cell.length_c   1.000
_cell.angle_alpha   90.00
_cell.angle_beta   90.00
_cell.angle_gamma   90.00
#
_symmetry.space_group_name_H-M   'P 1'
#
loop_
_entity.id
_entity.type
_entity.pdbx_description
1 polymer ?
#
loop_
_entity_poly.entity_id
_entity_poly.type
_entity_poly.pdbx_seq_one_letter_code
_entity_poly.pdbx_strand_id
1 'polypeptide(L)'
;MEEIKYKIGTHNSATGEKGKGLLSCLVTPFARCQSRSIEAQHKMGCRYFDLRVVLDKKGVWRCAHGLWTSEKSLLDILKSIGTLGNYDDKAYISFTLERGEPYLCEALKRFVEYHTRGDHSFITPTYIAYKHPKWTIYHTFNDVPCVQGFLPLDGHSWHTYLPLPWLWKKIYHNHPEFNAEQYTLVDFL
;
A
#
# COMPACT_ATOMS: atom_id res chain seq x y z
N MET A 1 8.28 -32.39 -4.37
CA MET A 1 8.76 -31.02 -4.69
C MET A 1 7.96 -30.08 -3.83
N GLU A 2 8.59 -29.40 -2.89
CA GLU A 2 7.91 -28.32 -2.16
C GLU A 2 7.62 -27.19 -3.14
N GLU A 3 6.37 -26.77 -3.18
CA GLU A 3 5.93 -25.64 -3.99
C GLU A 3 6.56 -24.36 -3.40
N ILE A 4 7.50 -23.75 -4.12
CA ILE A 4 8.12 -22.48 -3.67
C ILE A 4 7.04 -21.42 -3.71
N LYS A 5 6.51 -21.08 -2.54
CA LYS A 5 5.49 -20.05 -2.39
C LYS A 5 6.16 -18.68 -2.31
N TYR A 6 6.20 -17.96 -3.42
CA TYR A 6 6.72 -16.58 -3.46
C TYR A 6 5.89 -15.65 -2.58
N LYS A 7 6.58 -14.73 -1.88
CA LYS A 7 5.96 -13.70 -1.05
C LYS A 7 5.68 -12.45 -1.90
N ILE A 8 4.43 -12.26 -2.29
CA ILE A 8 4.00 -11.16 -3.15
C ILE A 8 3.33 -10.07 -2.31
N GLY A 9 3.79 -8.84 -2.49
CA GLY A 9 3.16 -7.63 -1.97
C GLY A 9 2.86 -6.63 -3.08
N THR A 10 2.10 -5.60 -2.78
CA THR A 10 1.76 -4.53 -3.72
C THR A 10 2.14 -3.16 -3.15
N HIS A 11 2.78 -2.34 -3.99
CA HIS A 11 3.10 -0.95 -3.68
C HIS A 11 1.91 -0.05 -3.98
N ASN A 12 1.65 0.95 -3.13
CA ASN A 12 0.48 1.83 -3.25
C ASN A 12 -0.82 1.05 -3.50
N SER A 13 -1.04 -0.02 -2.75
CA SER A 13 -2.04 -1.08 -2.98
C SER A 13 -3.45 -0.56 -3.22
N ALA A 14 -3.86 0.52 -2.53
CA ALA A 14 -5.20 1.07 -2.63
C ALA A 14 -5.48 1.87 -3.91
N THR A 15 -4.47 2.16 -4.76
CA THR A 15 -4.68 2.96 -5.98
C THR A 15 -5.50 2.24 -7.07
N GLY A 16 -5.74 0.95 -6.90
CA GLY A 16 -6.70 0.16 -7.69
C GLY A 16 -8.16 0.33 -7.28
N GLU A 17 -8.42 0.96 -6.13
CA GLU A 17 -9.76 1.27 -5.65
C GLU A 17 -10.36 2.50 -6.36
N LYS A 18 -11.67 2.71 -6.17
CA LYS A 18 -12.36 3.90 -6.72
C LYS A 18 -11.90 5.18 -6.01
N GLY A 19 -11.58 6.20 -6.78
CA GLY A 19 -11.23 7.53 -6.27
C GLY A 19 -12.44 8.33 -5.79
N LYS A 20 -12.23 9.19 -4.78
CA LYS A 20 -13.25 10.03 -4.16
C LYS A 20 -13.48 11.32 -4.96
N GLY A 21 -14.66 11.46 -5.56
CA GLY A 21 -15.09 12.65 -6.24
C GLY A 21 -14.35 12.92 -7.56
N LEU A 22 -14.72 14.01 -8.22
CA LEU A 22 -14.27 14.34 -9.57
C LEU A 22 -12.74 14.51 -9.66
N LEU A 23 -12.13 15.20 -8.71
CA LEU A 23 -10.67 15.42 -8.71
C LEU A 23 -9.90 14.11 -8.67
N SER A 24 -10.26 13.19 -7.77
CA SER A 24 -9.60 11.88 -7.70
C SER A 24 -9.81 11.07 -8.98
N CYS A 25 -10.99 11.15 -9.60
CA CYS A 25 -11.25 10.49 -10.88
C CYS A 25 -10.34 11.05 -11.99
N LEU A 26 -10.18 12.36 -12.07
CA LEU A 26 -9.33 13.02 -13.08
C LEU A 26 -7.85 12.70 -12.91
N VAL A 27 -7.37 12.60 -11.67
CA VAL A 27 -5.95 12.30 -11.40
C VAL A 27 -5.65 10.79 -11.31
N THR A 28 -6.66 9.92 -11.32
CA THR A 28 -6.47 8.47 -11.26
C THR A 28 -5.45 7.94 -12.28
N PRO A 29 -5.44 8.35 -13.57
CA PRO A 29 -4.45 7.87 -14.53
C PRO A 29 -3.00 8.15 -14.12
N PHE A 30 -2.76 9.22 -13.36
CA PHE A 30 -1.43 9.65 -12.90
C PHE A 30 -1.03 9.06 -11.56
N ALA A 31 -2.01 8.71 -10.73
CA ALA A 31 -1.79 8.19 -9.38
C ALA A 31 -1.82 6.66 -9.30
N ARG A 32 -2.34 5.99 -10.31
CA ARG A 32 -2.59 4.55 -10.27
C ARG A 32 -1.32 3.73 -10.37
N CYS A 33 -0.98 3.04 -9.29
CA CYS A 33 0.08 2.02 -9.23
C CYS A 33 -0.49 0.59 -9.31
N GLN A 34 -1.79 0.42 -9.03
CA GLN A 34 -2.47 -0.87 -9.11
C GLN A 34 -3.69 -0.78 -10.05
N SER A 35 -3.90 -1.82 -10.84
CA SER A 35 -5.07 -1.90 -11.75
C SER A 35 -6.27 -2.60 -11.10
N ARG A 36 -6.08 -3.29 -9.99
CA ARG A 36 -7.06 -4.13 -9.32
C ARG A 36 -7.34 -3.63 -7.91
N SER A 37 -8.57 -3.88 -7.43
CA SER A 37 -8.92 -3.64 -6.02
C SER A 37 -8.07 -4.49 -5.09
N ILE A 38 -7.97 -4.10 -3.83
CA ILE A 38 -7.24 -4.85 -2.79
C ILE A 38 -7.78 -6.30 -2.67
N GLU A 39 -9.08 -6.46 -2.75
CA GLU A 39 -9.70 -7.80 -2.74
C GLU A 39 -9.20 -8.67 -3.91
N ALA A 40 -9.14 -8.11 -5.12
CA ALA A 40 -8.65 -8.83 -6.29
C ALA A 40 -7.15 -9.14 -6.18
N GLN A 41 -6.35 -8.21 -5.64
CA GLN A 41 -4.93 -8.43 -5.37
C GLN A 41 -4.74 -9.58 -4.35
N HIS A 42 -5.52 -9.62 -3.27
CA HIS A 42 -5.50 -10.72 -2.30
C HIS A 42 -5.82 -12.07 -2.93
N LYS A 43 -6.87 -12.14 -3.76
CA LYS A 43 -7.25 -13.36 -4.51
C LYS A 43 -6.16 -13.84 -5.47
N MET A 44 -5.29 -12.94 -5.93
CA MET A 44 -4.12 -13.26 -6.75
C MET A 44 -2.89 -13.69 -5.94
N GLY A 45 -3.02 -13.83 -4.62
CA GLY A 45 -1.94 -14.29 -3.75
C GLY A 45 -1.14 -13.18 -3.07
N CYS A 46 -1.51 -11.91 -3.24
CA CYS A 46 -0.89 -10.81 -2.50
C CYS A 46 -1.21 -10.91 -1.01
N ARG A 47 -0.17 -10.78 -0.17
CA ARG A 47 -0.29 -10.84 1.29
C ARG A 47 0.39 -9.66 1.99
N TYR A 48 1.06 -8.79 1.27
CA TYR A 48 1.62 -7.57 1.80
C TYR A 48 1.06 -6.37 1.04
N PHE A 49 0.48 -5.41 1.75
CA PHE A 49 -0.15 -4.21 1.19
C PHE A 49 0.54 -2.96 1.72
N ASP A 50 1.14 -2.17 0.83
CA ASP A 50 1.66 -0.85 1.17
C ASP A 50 0.56 0.19 0.95
N LEU A 51 0.10 0.82 2.03
CA LEU A 51 -0.98 1.81 2.03
C LEU A 51 -0.44 3.20 2.35
N ARG A 52 -0.58 4.12 1.40
CA ARG A 52 -0.38 5.54 1.69
C ARG A 52 -1.69 6.15 2.16
N VAL A 53 -1.64 6.97 3.21
CA VAL A 53 -2.82 7.45 3.91
C VAL A 53 -2.80 8.94 4.19
N VAL A 54 -3.98 9.53 4.28
CA VAL A 54 -4.20 10.93 4.68
C VAL A 54 -5.41 11.02 5.60
N LEU A 55 -5.43 12.02 6.47
CA LEU A 55 -6.64 12.43 7.19
C LEU A 55 -7.37 13.48 6.33
N ASP A 56 -8.61 13.20 5.93
CA ASP A 56 -9.39 14.15 5.12
C ASP A 56 -9.97 15.30 6.00
N LYS A 57 -10.49 16.33 5.36
CA LYS A 57 -11.06 17.50 6.06
C LYS A 57 -12.26 17.18 6.99
N LYS A 58 -12.83 15.99 6.87
CA LYS A 58 -13.92 15.49 7.72
C LYS A 58 -13.43 14.62 8.86
N GLY A 59 -12.12 14.51 9.07
CA GLY A 59 -11.52 13.64 10.09
C GLY A 59 -11.56 12.15 9.74
N VAL A 60 -11.72 11.77 8.46
CA VAL A 60 -11.76 10.38 8.02
C VAL A 60 -10.42 9.99 7.42
N TRP A 61 -9.80 8.93 7.94
CA TRP A 61 -8.62 8.33 7.32
C TRP A 61 -8.98 7.69 5.98
N ARG A 62 -8.20 8.02 4.94
CA ARG A 62 -8.37 7.50 3.58
C ARG A 62 -7.04 7.11 2.97
N CYS A 63 -7.05 6.17 2.05
CA CYS A 63 -5.87 5.93 1.23
C CYS A 63 -5.69 7.07 0.21
N ALA A 64 -4.43 7.39 -0.10
CA ALA A 64 -4.08 8.49 -0.99
C ALA A 64 -2.81 8.19 -1.79
N HIS A 65 -2.63 8.88 -2.90
CA HIS A 65 -1.38 8.96 -3.65
C HIS A 65 -1.34 10.28 -4.42
N GLY A 66 -0.46 11.19 -4.03
CA GLY A 66 -0.45 12.56 -4.54
C GLY A 66 -1.81 13.25 -4.27
N LEU A 67 -2.50 13.71 -5.30
CA LEU A 67 -3.81 14.35 -5.21
C LEU A 67 -4.99 13.37 -5.17
N TRP A 68 -4.75 12.10 -5.49
CA TRP A 68 -5.78 11.07 -5.45
C TRP A 68 -6.09 10.65 -4.01
N THR A 69 -7.38 10.41 -3.73
CA THR A 69 -7.84 9.81 -2.47
C THR A 69 -8.92 8.77 -2.75
N SER A 70 -8.95 7.71 -1.95
CA SER A 70 -9.94 6.63 -2.08
C SER A 70 -11.34 7.08 -1.70
N GLU A 71 -12.38 6.54 -2.35
CA GLU A 71 -13.77 6.70 -1.94
C GLU A 71 -14.04 5.95 -0.63
N LYS A 72 -13.53 4.72 -0.50
CA LYS A 72 -13.57 3.95 0.73
C LYS A 72 -12.71 4.61 1.82
N SER A 73 -13.17 4.55 3.07
CA SER A 73 -12.33 4.92 4.21
C SER A 73 -11.21 3.88 4.41
N LEU A 74 -10.15 4.26 5.16
CA LEU A 74 -9.11 3.32 5.56
C LEU A 74 -9.72 2.17 6.38
N LEU A 75 -10.69 2.45 7.25
CA LEU A 75 -11.38 1.42 8.03
C LEU A 75 -12.10 0.39 7.13
N ASP A 76 -12.78 0.85 6.08
CA ASP A 76 -13.47 -0.06 5.15
C ASP A 76 -12.46 -0.94 4.39
N ILE A 77 -11.33 -0.38 4.02
CA ILE A 77 -10.24 -1.12 3.38
C ILE A 77 -9.66 -2.17 4.34
N LEU A 78 -9.37 -1.80 5.59
CA LEU A 78 -8.87 -2.74 6.60
C LEU A 78 -9.89 -3.86 6.86
N LYS A 79 -11.18 -3.55 6.99
CA LYS A 79 -12.23 -4.55 7.12
C LYS A 79 -12.27 -5.49 5.91
N SER A 80 -12.17 -4.95 4.68
CA SER A 80 -12.13 -5.79 3.47
C SER A 80 -10.96 -6.77 3.50
N ILE A 81 -9.76 -6.31 3.89
CA ILE A 81 -8.59 -7.19 4.01
C ILE A 81 -8.82 -8.23 5.12
N GLY A 82 -9.30 -7.81 6.29
CA GLY A 82 -9.54 -8.70 7.43
C GLY A 82 -10.56 -9.80 7.15
N THR A 83 -11.55 -9.55 6.27
CA THR A 83 -12.54 -10.56 5.88
C THR A 83 -12.02 -11.59 4.86
N LEU A 84 -10.90 -11.29 4.20
CA LEU A 84 -10.30 -12.17 3.20
C LEU A 84 -9.30 -13.15 3.81
N GLY A 85 -8.74 -12.81 4.98
CA GLY A 85 -7.75 -13.63 5.67
C GLY A 85 -8.35 -14.77 6.49
N ASN A 86 -7.50 -15.70 6.90
CA ASN A 86 -7.76 -16.73 7.89
C ASN A 86 -6.51 -16.92 8.78
N TYR A 87 -6.55 -17.84 9.74
CA TYR A 87 -5.43 -18.06 10.67
C TYR A 87 -4.11 -18.39 9.97
N ASP A 88 -4.16 -19.11 8.86
CA ASP A 88 -2.97 -19.54 8.10
C ASP A 88 -2.57 -18.55 7.01
N ASP A 89 -3.39 -17.52 6.77
CA ASP A 89 -3.29 -16.62 5.63
C ASP A 89 -3.42 -15.14 6.05
N LYS A 90 -2.47 -14.69 6.87
CA LYS A 90 -2.42 -13.31 7.38
C LYS A 90 -2.00 -12.31 6.31
N ALA A 91 -2.62 -11.14 6.33
CA ALA A 91 -2.21 -10.00 5.54
C ALA A 91 -1.31 -9.07 6.35
N TYR A 92 -0.20 -8.65 5.75
CA TYR A 92 0.73 -7.66 6.31
C TYR A 92 0.46 -6.30 5.68
N ILE A 93 0.50 -5.25 6.49
CA ILE A 93 0.21 -3.90 6.01
C ILE A 93 1.24 -2.91 6.52
N SER A 94 1.86 -2.18 5.60
CA SER A 94 2.61 -0.96 5.91
C SER A 94 1.78 0.28 5.61
N PHE A 95 2.05 1.33 6.35
CA PHE A 95 1.39 2.62 6.19
C PHE A 95 2.41 3.72 5.96
N THR A 96 2.13 4.61 5.02
CA THR A 96 2.88 5.84 4.85
C THR A 96 1.92 7.02 4.92
N LEU A 97 2.15 7.94 5.87
CA LEU A 97 1.43 9.20 5.90
C LEU A 97 1.87 10.06 4.71
N GLU A 98 0.99 10.18 3.72
CA GLU A 98 1.30 10.83 2.43
C GLU A 98 1.35 12.36 2.56
N ARG A 99 0.47 12.91 3.40
CA ARG A 99 0.33 14.35 3.63
C ARG A 99 -0.19 14.63 5.03
N GLY A 100 0.19 15.76 5.59
CA GLY A 100 -0.27 16.23 6.88
C GLY A 100 0.89 16.55 7.80
N GLU A 101 0.58 16.82 9.04
CA GLU A 101 1.55 17.18 10.07
C GLU A 101 2.11 15.93 10.77
N PRO A 102 3.35 15.97 11.28
CA PRO A 102 4.01 14.82 11.91
C PRO A 102 3.22 14.19 13.06
N TYR A 103 2.47 14.99 13.84
CA TYR A 103 1.67 14.49 14.95
C TYR A 103 0.56 13.51 14.50
N LEU A 104 0.17 13.55 13.23
CA LEU A 104 -0.81 12.63 12.66
C LEU A 104 -0.27 11.19 12.58
N CYS A 105 1.06 10.99 12.62
CA CYS A 105 1.62 9.64 12.70
C CYS A 105 1.19 8.93 13.99
N GLU A 106 1.21 9.63 15.12
CA GLU A 106 0.77 9.06 16.38
C GLU A 106 -0.74 8.81 16.39
N ALA A 107 -1.52 9.70 15.78
CA ALA A 107 -2.97 9.50 15.62
C ALA A 107 -3.27 8.30 14.71
N LEU A 108 -2.54 8.14 13.61
CA LEU A 108 -2.64 6.99 12.73
C LEU A 108 -2.25 5.70 13.43
N LYS A 109 -1.17 5.72 14.23
CA LYS A 109 -0.72 4.58 15.03
C LYS A 109 -1.82 4.09 15.96
N ARG A 110 -2.42 5.00 16.75
CA ARG A 110 -3.55 4.66 17.65
C ARG A 110 -4.74 4.10 16.87
N PHE A 111 -5.06 4.70 15.72
CA PHE A 111 -6.14 4.21 14.86
C PHE A 111 -5.86 2.79 14.38
N VAL A 112 -4.66 2.51 13.86
CA VAL A 112 -4.25 1.19 13.38
C VAL A 112 -4.27 0.19 14.53
N GLU A 113 -3.63 0.49 15.66
CA GLU A 113 -3.62 -0.36 16.84
C GLU A 113 -5.04 -0.72 17.32
N TYR A 114 -5.94 0.26 17.37
CA TYR A 114 -7.32 0.02 17.79
C TYR A 114 -8.07 -0.92 16.85
N HIS A 115 -7.89 -0.78 15.53
CA HIS A 115 -8.64 -1.53 14.52
C HIS A 115 -7.98 -2.84 14.09
N THR A 116 -6.74 -3.12 14.52
CA THR A 116 -6.04 -4.38 14.22
C THR A 116 -5.79 -5.23 15.47
N ARG A 117 -6.25 -4.79 16.65
CA ARG A 117 -6.18 -5.58 17.89
C ARG A 117 -7.31 -6.61 17.92
N GLY A 118 -6.99 -7.81 18.42
CA GLY A 118 -7.94 -8.87 18.76
C GLY A 118 -7.65 -10.18 18.05
N ASP A 119 -8.16 -11.28 18.61
CA ASP A 119 -7.92 -12.65 18.17
C ASP A 119 -8.51 -12.97 16.78
N HIS A 120 -9.27 -12.03 16.20
CA HIS A 120 -9.91 -12.19 14.89
C HIS A 120 -9.32 -11.27 13.81
N SER A 121 -8.23 -10.56 14.09
CA SER A 121 -7.58 -9.74 13.09
C SER A 121 -6.59 -10.57 12.30
N PHE A 122 -6.92 -10.86 11.04
CA PHE A 122 -5.99 -11.46 10.08
C PHE A 122 -5.07 -10.42 9.45
N ILE A 123 -4.99 -9.24 10.06
CA ILE A 123 -4.15 -8.12 9.64
C ILE A 123 -3.00 -7.97 10.63
N THR A 124 -1.79 -7.94 10.11
CA THR A 124 -0.58 -7.65 10.88
C THR A 124 0.01 -6.33 10.39
N PRO A 125 -0.12 -5.23 11.14
CA PRO A 125 0.56 -3.99 10.80
C PRO A 125 2.08 -4.18 10.93
N THR A 126 2.84 -3.63 9.98
CA THR A 126 4.30 -3.73 9.98
C THR A 126 4.95 -2.44 10.44
N TYR A 127 4.68 -1.34 9.76
CA TYR A 127 5.20 -0.03 10.16
C TYR A 127 4.29 1.12 9.72
N ILE A 128 4.53 2.28 10.32
CA ILE A 128 4.04 3.58 9.85
C ILE A 128 5.25 4.46 9.55
N ALA A 129 5.30 5.03 8.36
CA ALA A 129 6.32 5.99 7.95
C ALA A 129 5.71 7.35 7.62
N TYR A 130 6.44 8.41 7.93
CA TYR A 130 6.21 9.76 7.42
C TYR A 130 7.52 10.30 6.88
N LYS A 131 7.56 10.59 5.60
CA LYS A 131 8.75 11.13 4.94
C LYS A 131 8.62 12.65 4.81
N HIS A 132 9.50 13.36 5.48
CA HIS A 132 9.73 14.78 5.27
C HIS A 132 11.02 14.96 4.45
N PRO A 133 11.21 16.02 3.66
CA PRO A 133 12.44 16.23 2.88
C PRO A 133 13.74 16.18 3.68
N LYS A 134 13.69 16.51 4.98
CA LYS A 134 14.86 16.58 5.87
C LYS A 134 14.96 15.45 6.89
N TRP A 135 13.88 14.66 7.13
CA TRP A 135 13.84 13.62 8.16
C TRP A 135 12.68 12.65 7.92
N THR A 136 12.73 11.50 8.55
CA THR A 136 11.67 10.48 8.49
C THR A 136 11.30 10.07 9.91
N ILE A 137 10.01 10.03 10.22
CA ILE A 137 9.48 9.36 11.42
C ILE A 137 9.13 7.93 11.01
N TYR A 138 9.48 6.99 11.87
CA TYR A 138 9.24 5.59 11.64
C TYR A 138 8.76 4.90 12.92
N HIS A 139 7.59 4.25 12.87
CA HIS A 139 7.05 3.45 13.95
C HIS A 139 6.92 2.00 13.48
N THR A 140 7.71 1.11 14.02
CA THR A 140 7.64 -0.33 13.70
C THR A 140 6.67 -1.02 14.67
N PHE A 141 5.80 -1.87 14.13
CA PHE A 141 4.95 -2.80 14.89
C PHE A 141 5.52 -4.22 14.82
N ASN A 142 5.80 -4.67 13.60
CA ASN A 142 6.34 -5.98 13.32
C ASN A 142 7.40 -5.86 12.23
N ASP A 143 8.52 -6.53 12.43
CA ASP A 143 9.59 -6.58 11.42
C ASP A 143 9.28 -7.68 10.41
N VAL A 144 8.77 -7.30 9.27
CA VAL A 144 8.48 -8.22 8.16
C VAL A 144 9.30 -7.78 6.96
N PRO A 145 10.26 -8.60 6.52
CA PRO A 145 11.13 -8.25 5.41
C PRO A 145 10.34 -7.98 4.13
N CYS A 146 10.52 -6.80 3.55
CA CYS A 146 9.96 -6.46 2.24
C CYS A 146 10.94 -5.62 1.43
N VAL A 147 10.91 -5.82 0.11
CA VAL A 147 11.66 -5.02 -0.85
C VAL A 147 10.74 -4.51 -1.93
N GLN A 148 11.04 -3.34 -2.47
CA GLN A 148 10.35 -2.84 -3.64
C GLN A 148 10.89 -3.58 -4.87
N GLY A 149 10.03 -4.39 -5.52
CA GLY A 149 10.37 -5.20 -6.69
C GLY A 149 10.39 -4.42 -8.00
N PHE A 150 10.38 -3.10 -7.90
CA PHE A 150 10.46 -2.21 -9.03
C PHE A 150 11.95 -1.91 -9.31
N LEU A 151 12.46 -2.39 -10.44
CA LEU A 151 13.80 -2.07 -10.90
C LEU A 151 13.73 -0.77 -11.71
N PRO A 152 14.27 0.36 -11.20
CA PRO A 152 14.51 1.51 -12.05
C PRO A 152 15.54 1.10 -13.11
N LEU A 153 15.24 1.32 -14.38
CA LEU A 153 16.25 1.24 -15.41
C LEU A 153 17.36 2.25 -15.09
N ASP A 154 18.59 1.77 -15.02
CA ASP A 154 19.83 2.55 -14.89
C ASP A 154 19.93 3.48 -13.69
N GLY A 155 19.27 3.17 -12.57
CA GLY A 155 19.36 3.97 -11.35
C GLY A 155 18.68 5.35 -11.43
N HIS A 156 18.08 5.70 -12.56
CA HIS A 156 17.27 6.89 -12.71
C HIS A 156 15.79 6.54 -12.72
N SER A 157 15.07 6.92 -11.69
CA SER A 157 13.62 6.77 -11.66
C SER A 157 12.97 7.82 -12.57
N TRP A 158 12.78 7.52 -13.82
CA TRP A 158 12.00 8.34 -14.76
C TRP A 158 10.60 8.68 -14.24
N HIS A 159 10.06 7.86 -13.32
CA HIS A 159 8.79 8.11 -12.62
C HIS A 159 8.79 9.43 -11.85
N THR A 160 9.94 9.92 -11.43
CA THR A 160 10.08 11.21 -10.78
C THR A 160 9.79 12.36 -11.74
N TYR A 161 10.02 12.15 -13.04
CA TYR A 161 9.89 13.18 -14.07
C TYR A 161 8.62 13.05 -14.91
N LEU A 162 8.07 11.85 -15.06
CA LEU A 162 6.84 11.60 -15.83
C LEU A 162 5.86 10.81 -14.98
N PRO A 163 4.94 11.46 -14.26
CA PRO A 163 3.99 10.80 -13.36
C PRO A 163 2.85 10.14 -14.15
N LEU A 164 3.16 9.18 -14.99
CA LEU A 164 2.20 8.41 -15.79
C LEU A 164 2.39 6.90 -15.53
N PRO A 165 2.00 6.37 -14.35
CA PRO A 165 2.26 4.98 -13.96
C PRO A 165 1.75 3.95 -14.99
N TRP A 166 0.59 4.23 -15.62
CA TRP A 166 0.00 3.37 -16.64
C TRP A 166 0.83 3.28 -17.93
N LEU A 167 1.59 4.34 -18.26
CA LEU A 167 2.52 4.34 -19.41
C LEU A 167 3.73 3.47 -19.08
N TRP A 168 4.21 3.54 -17.85
CA TRP A 168 5.32 2.73 -17.37
C TRP A 168 5.03 1.24 -17.42
N LYS A 169 3.80 0.81 -17.10
CA LYS A 169 3.39 -0.59 -17.28
C LYS A 169 3.60 -1.09 -18.70
N LYS A 170 3.43 -0.24 -19.72
CA LYS A 170 3.63 -0.61 -21.13
C LYS A 170 5.11 -0.62 -21.53
N ILE A 171 5.92 0.23 -20.93
CA ILE A 171 7.33 0.43 -21.30
C ILE A 171 8.22 -0.52 -20.53
N TYR A 172 7.92 -0.70 -19.23
CA TYR A 172 8.71 -1.53 -18.34
C TYR A 172 7.87 -2.70 -17.88
N HIS A 173 8.17 -3.89 -18.36
CA HIS A 173 7.63 -5.09 -17.75
C HIS A 173 8.25 -5.20 -16.36
N ASN A 174 7.40 -5.22 -15.33
CA ASN A 174 7.83 -5.63 -14.01
C ASN A 174 8.29 -7.07 -14.12
N HIS A 175 9.59 -7.30 -14.02
CA HIS A 175 10.17 -8.62 -13.82
C HIS A 175 10.85 -8.61 -12.44
N PRO A 176 10.07 -8.54 -11.34
CA PRO A 176 10.65 -8.59 -10.02
C PRO A 176 11.28 -9.96 -9.81
N GLU A 177 12.46 -9.98 -9.26
CA GLU A 177 13.01 -11.22 -8.71
C GLU A 177 12.22 -11.55 -7.45
N PHE A 178 11.31 -12.51 -7.56
CA PHE A 178 10.55 -12.97 -6.42
C PHE A 178 11.43 -13.81 -5.50
N ASN A 179 11.29 -13.54 -4.20
CA ASN A 179 12.04 -14.21 -3.15
C ASN A 179 11.05 -14.92 -2.21
N ALA A 180 11.44 -16.10 -1.69
CA ALA A 180 10.64 -16.83 -0.71
C ALA A 180 10.84 -16.30 0.73
N GLU A 181 11.92 -15.55 0.99
CA GLU A 181 12.26 -15.06 2.33
C GLU A 181 11.63 -13.71 2.67
N GLN A 182 11.46 -12.84 1.67
CA GLN A 182 10.94 -11.48 1.85
C GLN A 182 9.84 -11.13 0.85
N TYR A 183 8.93 -10.23 1.24
CA TYR A 183 7.89 -9.75 0.34
C TYR A 183 8.47 -8.83 -0.74
N THR A 184 8.14 -9.12 -1.99
CA THR A 184 8.46 -8.26 -3.13
C THR A 184 7.25 -7.40 -3.46
N LEU A 185 7.38 -6.06 -3.28
CA LEU A 185 6.32 -5.11 -3.56
C LEU A 185 6.33 -4.74 -5.04
N VAL A 186 5.24 -5.01 -5.74
CA VAL A 186 5.13 -4.76 -7.18
C VAL A 186 4.06 -3.72 -7.49
N ASP A 187 4.24 -3.03 -8.61
CA ASP A 187 3.22 -2.20 -9.24
C ASP A 187 2.48 -3.04 -10.30
N PHE A 188 1.17 -2.79 -10.44
CA PHE A 188 0.33 -3.43 -11.46
C PHE A 188 0.29 -4.97 -11.42
N LEU A 189 0.01 -5.51 -10.24
CA LEU A 189 -0.30 -6.92 -10.07
C LEU A 189 -1.53 -7.34 -10.89
#